data_83c3b9f011e62f265e5122e714b0344e
#
_entry.id   83c3b9f011e62f265e5122e714b0344e
#
_cell.length_a   1.000
_cell.length_b   1.000
_cell.length_c   1.000
_cell.angle_alpha   90.00
_cell.angle_beta   90.00
_cell.angle_gamma   90.00
#
_symmetry.space_group_name_H-M   'P 1'
#
loop_
_entity.id
_entity.type
_entity.pdbx_description
1 polymer ?
#
loop_
_entity_poly.entity_id
_entity_poly.type
_entity_poly.pdbx_seq_one_letter_code
_entity_poly.pdbx_strand_id
1 'polypeptide(L)'
;MSNSQEDLDYCENAIKNGSLSFHAASRLLPRVVRNSCLALYAFCRLADDEVDLKEDKSASVYDLVERLDQVYSGKPRNLPMDRAFARMVEETQMPRALPEALIEGLVWDAMERRYNTFDELVAYSARVASAVGVMMCVIMRPVSYTHLTLPTKA
;
A
#
# COMPACT_ATOMS: atom_id res chain seq x y z
N MET A 1 16.21 -15.90 4.46
CA MET A 1 15.03 -16.70 4.02
C MET A 1 13.94 -16.75 5.07
N SER A 2 14.26 -16.82 6.36
CA SER A 2 13.24 -16.82 7.43
C SER A 2 12.42 -15.52 7.48
N ASN A 3 13.04 -14.37 7.34
CA ASN A 3 12.37 -13.06 7.44
C ASN A 3 11.22 -12.85 6.44
N SER A 4 11.31 -13.41 5.24
CA SER A 4 10.28 -13.19 4.22
C SER A 4 8.93 -13.84 4.59
N GLN A 5 8.94 -15.02 5.17
CA GLN A 5 7.72 -15.71 5.60
C GLN A 5 7.14 -15.06 6.85
N GLU A 6 7.98 -14.69 7.80
CA GLU A 6 7.56 -13.97 9.01
C GLU A 6 6.89 -12.64 8.69
N ASP A 7 7.44 -11.92 7.71
CA ASP A 7 6.88 -10.64 7.26
C ASP A 7 5.49 -10.81 6.62
N LEU A 8 5.33 -11.87 5.82
CA LEU A 8 4.03 -12.18 5.21
C LEU A 8 3.01 -12.63 6.25
N ASP A 9 3.43 -13.43 7.22
CA ASP A 9 2.56 -13.86 8.33
C ASP A 9 2.10 -12.67 9.16
N TYR A 10 2.98 -11.69 9.39
CA TYR A 10 2.62 -10.42 10.02
C TYR A 10 1.54 -9.68 9.22
N CYS A 11 1.75 -9.52 7.92
CA CYS A 11 0.79 -8.86 7.03
C CYS A 11 -0.55 -9.61 6.99
N GLU A 12 -0.53 -10.94 6.93
CA GLU A 12 -1.74 -11.75 6.95
C GLU A 12 -2.51 -11.61 8.26
N ASN A 13 -1.83 -11.56 9.39
CA ASN A 13 -2.47 -11.33 10.69
C ASN A 13 -3.09 -9.93 10.78
N ALA A 14 -2.43 -8.91 10.22
CA ALA A 14 -2.99 -7.55 10.15
C ALA A 14 -4.31 -7.54 9.36
N ILE A 15 -4.39 -8.28 8.26
CA ILE A 15 -5.63 -8.42 7.47
C ILE A 15 -6.71 -9.16 8.24
N LYS A 16 -6.40 -10.28 8.87
CA LYS A 16 -7.37 -11.05 9.67
C LYS A 16 -8.03 -10.19 10.74
N ASN A 17 -7.24 -9.37 11.40
CA ASN A 17 -7.72 -8.49 12.46
C ASN A 17 -8.47 -7.26 11.92
N GLY A 18 -8.18 -6.83 10.70
CA GLY A 18 -8.74 -5.64 10.09
C GLY A 18 -9.95 -5.89 9.19
N SER A 19 -9.93 -6.96 8.39
CA SER A 19 -11.00 -7.25 7.42
C SER A 19 -11.07 -8.73 7.07
N LEU A 20 -12.05 -9.43 7.63
CA LEU A 20 -12.30 -10.85 7.32
C LEU A 20 -12.67 -11.06 5.84
N SER A 21 -13.43 -10.14 5.26
CA SER A 21 -13.83 -10.23 3.85
C SER A 21 -12.64 -10.11 2.91
N PHE A 22 -11.76 -9.17 3.16
CA PHE A 22 -10.55 -9.00 2.36
C PHE A 22 -9.59 -10.18 2.54
N HIS A 23 -9.45 -10.69 3.77
CA HIS A 23 -8.66 -11.89 4.03
C HIS A 23 -9.18 -13.09 3.25
N ALA A 24 -10.49 -13.35 3.29
CA ALA A 24 -11.10 -14.44 2.53
C ALA A 24 -10.91 -14.28 1.03
N ALA A 25 -11.13 -13.08 0.49
CA ALA A 25 -10.93 -12.79 -0.93
C ALA A 25 -9.48 -12.95 -1.37
N SER A 26 -8.52 -12.55 -0.54
CA SER A 26 -7.09 -12.65 -0.86
C SER A 26 -6.63 -14.11 -1.06
N ARG A 27 -7.28 -15.06 -0.41
CA ARG A 27 -6.95 -16.49 -0.55
C ARG A 27 -7.26 -17.06 -1.92
N LEU A 28 -8.11 -16.38 -2.69
CA LEU A 28 -8.46 -16.77 -4.06
C LEU A 28 -7.43 -16.27 -5.10
N LEU A 29 -6.53 -15.39 -4.70
CA LEU A 29 -5.52 -14.81 -5.60
C LEU A 29 -4.32 -15.75 -5.78
N PRO A 30 -3.68 -15.73 -6.97
CA PRO A 30 -2.39 -16.36 -7.16
C PRO A 30 -1.37 -15.91 -6.10
N ARG A 31 -0.49 -16.79 -5.67
CA ARG A 31 0.42 -16.55 -4.55
C ARG A 31 1.23 -15.26 -4.68
N VAL A 32 1.77 -14.97 -5.86
CA VAL A 32 2.58 -13.76 -6.10
C VAL A 32 1.74 -12.49 -5.91
N VAL A 33 0.56 -12.44 -6.52
CA VAL A 33 -0.38 -11.33 -6.38
C VAL A 33 -0.86 -11.20 -4.94
N ARG A 34 -1.16 -12.32 -4.31
CA ARG A 34 -1.60 -12.36 -2.91
C ARG A 34 -0.57 -11.73 -1.97
N ASN A 35 0.70 -12.10 -2.07
CA ASN A 35 1.74 -11.56 -1.21
C ASN A 35 1.88 -10.04 -1.35
N SER A 36 1.80 -9.53 -2.57
CA SER A 36 1.82 -8.09 -2.83
C SER A 36 0.59 -7.38 -2.27
N CYS A 37 -0.60 -7.98 -2.39
CA CYS A 37 -1.83 -7.44 -1.79
C CYS A 37 -1.76 -7.43 -0.26
N LEU A 38 -1.18 -8.46 0.37
CA LEU A 38 -0.98 -8.51 1.82
C LEU A 38 -0.07 -7.36 2.29
N ALA A 39 1.03 -7.14 1.59
CA ALA A 39 1.96 -6.04 1.90
C ALA A 39 1.31 -4.67 1.73
N LEU A 40 0.57 -4.46 0.65
CA LEU A 40 -0.16 -3.21 0.42
C LEU A 40 -1.21 -2.97 1.50
N TYR A 41 -2.01 -3.97 1.84
CA TYR A 41 -3.01 -3.84 2.90
C TYR A 41 -2.37 -3.48 4.24
N ALA A 42 -1.30 -4.17 4.62
CA ALA A 42 -0.61 -3.90 5.87
C ALA A 42 -0.07 -2.47 5.93
N PHE A 43 0.46 -1.96 4.83
CA PHE A 43 0.89 -0.56 4.73
C PHE A 43 -0.28 0.42 4.89
N CYS A 44 -1.38 0.20 4.19
CA CYS A 44 -2.57 1.06 4.29
C CYS A 44 -3.12 1.05 5.72
N ARG A 45 -3.20 -0.11 6.35
CA ARG A 45 -3.69 -0.25 7.72
C ARG A 45 -2.77 0.43 8.72
N LEU A 46 -1.46 0.26 8.57
CA LEU A 46 -0.50 0.96 9.41
C LEU A 46 -0.64 2.48 9.28
N ALA A 47 -0.73 2.97 8.05
CA ALA A 47 -0.85 4.40 7.79
C ALA A 47 -2.12 4.98 8.43
N ASP A 48 -3.23 4.27 8.28
CA ASP A 48 -4.51 4.64 8.88
C ASP A 48 -4.44 4.67 10.42
N ASP A 49 -3.93 3.60 11.03
CA ASP A 49 -3.78 3.50 12.48
C ASP A 49 -2.82 4.56 13.05
N GLU A 50 -1.72 4.85 12.36
CA GLU A 50 -0.76 5.87 12.78
C GLU A 50 -1.38 7.27 12.82
N VAL A 51 -2.24 7.59 11.86
CA VAL A 51 -2.92 8.87 11.79
C VAL A 51 -4.07 8.95 12.79
N ASP A 52 -4.86 7.87 12.95
CA ASP A 52 -6.06 7.88 13.78
C ASP A 52 -5.77 7.79 15.28
N LEU A 53 -4.77 6.98 15.68
CA LEU A 53 -4.54 6.60 17.08
C LEU A 53 -3.55 7.51 17.82
N LYS A 54 -2.70 8.24 17.11
CA LYS A 54 -1.70 9.10 17.74
C LYS A 54 -2.21 10.52 17.96
N GLU A 55 -1.87 11.08 19.12
CA GLU A 55 -2.23 12.46 19.47
C GLU A 55 -1.51 13.48 18.59
N ASP A 56 -0.23 13.25 18.28
CA ASP A 56 0.53 14.09 17.35
C ASP A 56 0.45 13.56 15.92
N LYS A 57 -0.58 13.98 15.21
CA LYS A 57 -0.82 13.58 13.82
C LYS A 57 0.26 14.07 12.85
N SER A 58 0.85 15.22 13.11
CA SER A 58 1.94 15.74 12.28
C SER A 58 3.18 14.90 12.36
N ALA A 59 3.56 14.44 13.56
CA ALA A 59 4.69 13.55 13.76
C ALA A 59 4.43 12.18 13.10
N SER A 60 3.20 11.67 13.17
CA SER A 60 2.81 10.41 12.53
C SER A 60 2.92 10.48 11.01
N VAL A 61 2.46 11.56 10.40
CA VAL A 61 2.57 11.77 8.96
C VAL A 61 4.02 11.89 8.54
N TYR A 62 4.82 12.64 9.29
CA TYR A 62 6.25 12.77 9.01
C TYR A 62 6.96 11.41 9.07
N ASP A 63 6.65 10.59 10.06
CA ASP A 63 7.20 9.24 10.19
C ASP A 63 6.82 8.34 8.99
N LEU A 64 5.57 8.42 8.54
CA LEU A 64 5.11 7.67 7.36
C LEU A 64 5.86 8.09 6.08
N VAL A 65 6.06 9.38 5.88
CA VAL A 65 6.82 9.91 4.73
C VAL A 65 8.27 9.44 4.80
N GLU A 66 8.89 9.50 5.97
CA GLU A 66 10.26 9.01 6.18
C GLU A 66 10.37 7.51 5.88
N ARG A 67 9.43 6.70 6.35
CA ARG A 67 9.39 5.26 6.05
C ARG A 67 9.27 5.00 4.55
N LEU A 68 8.44 5.79 3.86
CA LEU A 68 8.31 5.70 2.42
C LEU A 68 9.62 6.07 1.70
N ASP A 69 10.29 7.14 2.13
CA ASP A 69 11.60 7.54 1.60
C ASP A 69 12.63 6.41 1.76
N GLN A 70 12.66 5.77 2.91
CA GLN A 70 13.57 4.66 3.19
C GLN A 70 13.28 3.46 2.29
N VAL A 71 12.02 3.13 2.07
CA VAL A 71 11.62 2.04 1.16
C VAL A 71 12.10 2.32 -0.26
N TYR A 72 11.81 3.50 -0.80
CA TYR A 72 12.19 3.85 -2.18
C TYR A 72 13.67 4.14 -2.37
N SER A 73 14.42 4.38 -1.29
CA SER A 73 15.88 4.46 -1.35
C SER A 73 16.59 3.10 -1.22
N GLY A 74 15.84 2.03 -1.07
CA GLY A 74 16.39 0.68 -0.91
C GLY A 74 16.90 0.36 0.49
N LYS A 75 16.54 1.16 1.48
CA LYS A 75 16.95 1.00 2.88
C LYS A 75 15.74 1.01 3.82
N PRO A 76 14.79 0.05 3.67
CA PRO A 76 13.62 0.00 4.52
C PRO A 76 14.02 -0.24 5.97
N ARG A 77 13.18 0.21 6.90
CA ARG A 77 13.34 -0.14 8.32
C ARG A 77 13.30 -1.66 8.51
N ASN A 78 14.01 -2.15 9.51
CA ASN A 78 14.03 -3.57 9.83
C ASN A 78 12.79 -3.99 10.62
N LEU A 79 11.63 -3.75 10.03
CA LEU A 79 10.32 -4.13 10.54
C LEU A 79 9.59 -4.99 9.50
N PRO A 80 8.74 -5.94 9.93
CA PRO A 80 8.08 -6.87 9.00
C PRO A 80 7.30 -6.18 7.88
N MET A 81 6.53 -5.15 8.22
CA MET A 81 5.72 -4.42 7.24
C MET A 81 6.59 -3.65 6.23
N ASP A 82 7.64 -2.96 6.72
CA ASP A 82 8.54 -2.18 5.85
C ASP A 82 9.29 -3.10 4.88
N ARG A 83 9.75 -4.24 5.36
CA ARG A 83 10.41 -5.25 4.50
C ARG A 83 9.47 -5.84 3.46
N ALA A 84 8.24 -6.18 3.86
CA ALA A 84 7.23 -6.71 2.94
C ALA A 84 6.83 -5.67 1.89
N PHE A 85 6.62 -4.44 2.30
CA PHE A 85 6.27 -3.34 1.41
C PHE A 85 7.41 -3.03 0.42
N ALA A 86 8.66 -3.02 0.90
CA ALA A 86 9.83 -2.82 0.03
C ALA A 86 9.94 -3.92 -1.04
N ARG A 87 9.71 -5.17 -0.68
CA ARG A 87 9.69 -6.27 -1.67
C ARG A 87 8.57 -6.09 -2.69
N MET A 88 7.39 -5.72 -2.25
CA MET A 88 6.26 -5.46 -3.15
C MET A 88 6.58 -4.31 -4.11
N VAL A 89 7.15 -3.22 -3.63
CA VAL A 89 7.56 -2.08 -4.47
C VAL A 89 8.58 -2.51 -5.53
N GLU A 90 9.56 -3.30 -5.15
CA GLU A 90 10.59 -3.81 -6.07
C GLU A 90 9.99 -4.76 -7.11
N GLU A 91 9.21 -5.74 -6.68
CA GLU A 91 8.60 -6.75 -7.56
C GLU A 91 7.60 -6.16 -8.55
N THR A 92 6.82 -5.18 -8.12
CA THR A 92 5.76 -4.57 -8.94
C THR A 92 6.20 -3.32 -9.67
N GLN A 93 7.36 -2.77 -9.36
CA GLN A 93 7.80 -1.45 -9.82
C GLN A 93 6.76 -0.36 -9.49
N MET A 94 6.26 -0.40 -8.26
CA MET A 94 5.22 0.51 -7.79
C MET A 94 5.67 1.97 -7.87
N PRO A 95 4.97 2.82 -8.65
CA PRO A 95 5.30 4.25 -8.70
C PRO A 95 5.11 4.90 -7.33
N ARG A 96 6.11 5.64 -6.88
CA ARG A 96 6.10 6.34 -5.58
C ARG A 96 4.91 7.30 -5.43
N ALA A 97 4.48 7.92 -6.52
CA ALA A 97 3.36 8.85 -6.52
C ALA A 97 2.05 8.24 -5.98
N LEU A 98 1.88 6.93 -6.08
CA LEU A 98 0.67 6.25 -5.61
C LEU A 98 0.58 6.15 -4.08
N PRO A 99 1.56 5.60 -3.35
CA PRO A 99 1.53 5.64 -1.90
C PRO A 99 1.65 7.06 -1.34
N GLU A 100 2.32 7.98 -2.02
CA GLU A 100 2.32 9.39 -1.64
C GLU A 100 0.93 10.01 -1.68
N ALA A 101 0.15 9.73 -2.72
CA ALA A 101 -1.23 10.21 -2.84
C ALA A 101 -2.12 9.67 -1.71
N LEU A 102 -1.91 8.43 -1.29
CA LEU A 102 -2.60 7.86 -0.13
C LEU A 102 -2.26 8.61 1.15
N ILE A 103 -0.98 8.82 1.42
CA ILE A 103 -0.53 9.57 2.61
C ILE A 103 -1.09 11.00 2.59
N GLU A 104 -1.07 11.67 1.45
CA GLU A 104 -1.64 13.01 1.29
C GLU A 104 -3.13 13.02 1.65
N GLY A 105 -3.89 12.02 1.22
CA GLY A 105 -5.30 11.88 1.60
C GLY A 105 -5.49 11.70 3.10
N LEU A 106 -4.66 10.89 3.74
CA LEU A 106 -4.68 10.69 5.19
C LEU A 106 -4.31 11.97 5.96
N VAL A 107 -3.39 12.79 5.41
CA VAL A 107 -3.07 14.12 5.98
C VAL A 107 -4.30 15.01 5.99
N TRP A 108 -5.07 15.04 4.91
CA TRP A 108 -6.29 15.84 4.84
C TRP A 108 -7.30 15.41 5.90
N ASP A 109 -7.44 14.11 6.12
CA ASP A 109 -8.32 13.57 7.16
C ASP A 109 -7.82 13.92 8.57
N ALA A 110 -6.52 13.76 8.80
CA ALA A 110 -5.88 14.09 10.07
C ALA A 110 -6.02 15.56 10.47
N MET A 111 -6.06 16.45 9.51
CA MET A 111 -6.28 17.89 9.73
C MET A 111 -7.75 18.25 9.96
N GLU A 112 -8.62 17.26 10.08
CA GLU A 112 -10.08 17.42 10.22
C GLU A 112 -10.65 18.37 9.17
N ARG A 113 -10.14 18.27 7.95
CA ARG A 113 -10.54 19.13 6.85
C ARG A 113 -12.02 18.96 6.57
N ARG A 114 -12.77 20.04 6.76
CA ARG A 114 -14.18 20.09 6.38
C ARG A 114 -14.28 20.37 4.88
N TYR A 115 -15.09 19.57 4.22
CA TYR A 115 -15.37 19.75 2.80
C TYR A 115 -16.60 20.63 2.66
N ASN A 116 -16.41 21.83 2.09
CA ASN A 116 -17.49 22.81 1.92
C ASN A 116 -18.27 22.56 0.63
N THR A 117 -17.71 21.82 -0.31
CA THR A 117 -18.33 21.52 -1.59
C THR A 117 -18.27 20.03 -1.89
N PHE A 118 -19.19 19.57 -2.73
CA PHE A 118 -19.20 18.20 -3.23
C PHE A 118 -17.92 17.86 -4.02
N ASP A 119 -17.42 18.84 -4.78
CA ASP A 119 -16.18 18.66 -5.56
C ASP A 119 -14.95 18.44 -4.66
N GLU A 120 -14.87 19.13 -3.53
CA GLU A 120 -13.80 18.88 -2.55
C GLU A 120 -13.88 17.48 -1.94
N LEU A 121 -15.08 17.01 -1.63
CA LEU A 121 -15.31 15.66 -1.12
C LEU A 121 -14.92 14.61 -2.17
N VAL A 122 -15.30 14.82 -3.43
CA VAL A 122 -14.92 13.94 -4.55
C VAL A 122 -13.41 13.92 -4.73
N ALA A 123 -12.74 15.07 -4.65
CA ALA A 123 -11.29 15.14 -4.75
C ALA A 123 -10.58 14.35 -3.64
N TYR A 124 -11.05 14.43 -2.41
CA TYR A 124 -10.55 13.63 -1.30
C TYR A 124 -10.76 12.13 -1.53
N SER A 125 -11.98 11.74 -1.85
CA SER A 125 -12.32 10.34 -2.11
C SER A 125 -11.52 9.76 -3.27
N ALA A 126 -11.27 10.58 -4.30
CA ALA A 126 -10.42 10.21 -5.42
C ALA A 126 -8.97 9.97 -5.00
N ARG A 127 -8.43 10.81 -4.13
CA ARG A 127 -7.04 10.65 -3.61
C ARG A 127 -6.87 9.32 -2.89
N VAL A 128 -7.75 9.00 -1.94
CA VAL A 128 -7.63 7.81 -1.10
C VAL A 128 -8.05 6.55 -1.86
N ALA A 129 -9.27 6.50 -2.37
CA ALA A 129 -9.81 5.31 -3.01
C ALA A 129 -9.15 4.99 -4.35
N SER A 130 -8.90 6.02 -5.17
CA SER A 130 -8.25 5.82 -6.47
C SER A 130 -6.79 5.45 -6.34
N ALA A 131 -6.06 6.02 -5.37
CA ALA A 131 -4.67 5.64 -5.13
C ALA A 131 -4.56 4.15 -4.81
N VAL A 132 -5.39 3.64 -3.89
CA VAL A 132 -5.44 2.21 -3.56
C VAL A 132 -5.85 1.38 -4.77
N GLY A 133 -6.88 1.78 -5.51
CA GLY A 133 -7.35 1.10 -6.71
C GLY A 133 -6.28 1.00 -7.79
N VAL A 134 -5.55 2.07 -8.06
CA VAL A 134 -4.44 2.07 -9.03
C VAL A 134 -3.28 1.23 -8.54
N MET A 135 -2.93 1.27 -7.25
CA MET A 135 -1.92 0.37 -6.68
C MET A 135 -2.30 -1.10 -6.86
N MET A 136 -3.56 -1.47 -6.67
CA MET A 136 -4.07 -2.82 -6.95
C MET A 136 -3.93 -3.18 -8.43
N CYS A 137 -4.20 -2.26 -9.34
CA CYS A 137 -3.99 -2.47 -10.78
C CYS A 137 -2.52 -2.73 -11.11
N VAL A 138 -1.59 -1.99 -10.48
CA VAL A 138 -0.15 -2.20 -10.65
C VAL A 138 0.25 -3.60 -10.17
N ILE A 139 -0.26 -4.03 -9.02
CA ILE A 139 0.00 -5.36 -8.47
C ILE A 139 -0.53 -6.47 -9.39
N MET A 140 -1.72 -6.28 -9.93
CA MET A 140 -2.41 -7.29 -10.74
C MET A 140 -1.96 -7.36 -12.19
N ARG A 141 -1.17 -6.40 -12.67
CA ARG A 141 -0.67 -6.47 -14.04
C ARG A 141 0.20 -7.71 -14.24
N PRO A 142 0.14 -8.37 -15.42
CA PRO A 142 0.94 -9.56 -15.68
C PRO A 142 2.43 -9.27 -15.59
N VAL A 143 3.14 -9.94 -14.67
CA VAL A 143 4.59 -9.82 -14.49
C VAL A 143 5.33 -10.36 -15.72
N SER A 144 4.72 -11.33 -16.42
CA SER A 144 5.23 -11.93 -17.64
C SER A 144 5.08 -11.06 -18.89
N TYR A 145 4.56 -9.84 -18.76
CA TYR A 145 4.30 -8.96 -19.91
C TYR A 145 5.56 -8.62 -20.69
N THR A 146 6.70 -8.55 -20.03
CA THR A 146 8.00 -8.34 -20.65
C THR A 146 8.51 -9.55 -21.43
N HIS A 147 7.96 -10.74 -21.17
CA HIS A 147 8.27 -11.99 -21.87
C HIS A 147 7.25 -12.34 -22.96
N LEU A 148 6.10 -11.69 -22.93
CA LEU A 148 5.15 -11.72 -24.02
C LEU A 148 5.60 -10.71 -25.07
N THR A 149 6.68 -11.02 -25.77
CA THR A 149 6.86 -10.45 -27.08
C THR A 149 5.64 -10.86 -27.88
N LEU A 150 4.77 -9.91 -28.17
CA LEU A 150 3.78 -10.10 -29.20
C LEU A 150 4.50 -10.69 -30.40
N PRO A 151 4.03 -11.83 -30.95
CA PRO A 151 4.63 -12.33 -32.16
C PRO A 151 4.60 -11.20 -33.17
N THR A 152 5.76 -10.63 -33.42
CA THR A 152 5.95 -9.77 -34.56
C THR A 152 5.44 -10.56 -35.74
N LYS A 153 4.38 -10.10 -36.32
CA LYS A 153 3.92 -10.64 -37.58
C LYS A 153 5.09 -10.68 -38.54
N ALA A 154 5.46 -11.86 -38.83
CA ALA A 154 6.25 -12.00 -40.02
C ALA A 154 5.52 -11.36 -41.22
#